data_7543b899fd87ad72c73c6d6409ef3c41
#
_entry.id   7543b899fd87ad72c73c6d6409ef3c41
#
_cell.length_a   1.000
_cell.length_b   1.000
_cell.length_c   1.000
_cell.angle_alpha   90.00
_cell.angle_beta   90.00
_cell.angle_gamma   90.00
#
_symmetry.space_group_name_H-M   'P 1'
#
loop_
_entity.id
_entity.type
_entity.pdbx_description
1 polymer ?
#
loop_
_entity_poly.entity_id
_entity_poly.type
_entity_poly.pdbx_seq_one_letter_code
_entity_poly.pdbx_strand_id
1 'polypeptide(L)'
;MKNSVQSLWVGSELSELEILSIKSFQKVGHRFILYTYEKIKNIPSGTIVRDGNNIMKKKDLFKYKNSFLPFSDIFRYKMLYEKGGYWVDLDMIALKPLRFKEPYIFSSERTIQKGPYRNRTKTEIANIGILKAPPKSAFYKELFERCITEGEKGVKENIQFMRTMRNVLNEFGFEKYVKPAKMFCPLDWWHTKDAFMPICCKEKYAVKGYNIDSILNNSHTVHMWRSIMNKRHHIDLNQTFDQNSLWEKLKKIVLSKNKKTKKRKNNLRKRSKKFVN
;
A
#
# COMPACT_ATOMS: atom_id res chain seq x y z
N MET A 1 -15.73 -11.68 -3.17
CA MET A 1 -14.59 -11.32 -2.26
C MET A 1 -14.80 -9.95 -1.58
N LYS A 2 -15.99 -9.71 -1.04
CA LYS A 2 -16.26 -8.47 -0.30
C LYS A 2 -15.27 -8.34 0.88
N ASN A 3 -14.61 -7.20 1.00
CA ASN A 3 -13.67 -6.82 2.06
C ASN A 3 -12.28 -7.49 2.08
N SER A 4 -11.79 -8.05 0.98
CA SER A 4 -10.42 -8.56 0.92
C SER A 4 -9.48 -7.57 0.22
N VAL A 5 -8.25 -7.48 0.71
CA VAL A 5 -7.13 -6.84 0.04
C VAL A 5 -6.08 -7.89 -0.29
N GLN A 6 -5.31 -7.68 -1.33
CA GLN A 6 -4.40 -8.67 -1.91
C GLN A 6 -3.04 -8.05 -2.17
N SER A 7 -1.98 -8.82 -1.96
CA SER A 7 -0.61 -8.41 -2.22
C SER A 7 0.28 -9.60 -2.59
N LEU A 8 1.50 -9.34 -3.05
CA LEU A 8 2.53 -10.33 -3.34
C LEU A 8 3.76 -10.11 -2.46
N TRP A 9 4.34 -11.20 -1.95
CA TRP A 9 5.68 -11.19 -1.39
C TRP A 9 6.55 -12.28 -2.02
N VAL A 10 7.77 -11.90 -2.39
CA VAL A 10 8.81 -12.82 -2.87
C VAL A 10 9.97 -12.76 -1.90
N GLY A 11 10.13 -13.79 -1.10
CA GLY A 11 11.13 -13.91 -0.03
C GLY A 11 10.60 -14.73 1.14
N SER A 12 11.52 -15.23 1.96
CA SER A 12 11.22 -16.15 3.08
C SER A 12 10.87 -15.46 4.39
N GLU A 13 10.95 -14.12 4.45
CA GLU A 13 10.72 -13.34 5.66
C GLU A 13 10.18 -11.94 5.35
N LEU A 14 9.30 -11.43 6.19
CA LEU A 14 8.75 -10.07 6.13
C LEU A 14 9.52 -9.16 7.09
N SER A 15 9.77 -7.91 6.70
CA SER A 15 10.28 -6.91 7.64
C SER A 15 9.15 -6.35 8.52
N GLU A 16 9.50 -5.51 9.50
CA GLU A 16 8.52 -4.86 10.38
C GLU A 16 7.49 -4.05 9.58
N LEU A 17 7.89 -3.45 8.46
CA LEU A 17 6.98 -2.65 7.61
C LEU A 17 5.88 -3.51 6.97
N GLU A 18 6.23 -4.63 6.35
CA GLU A 18 5.25 -5.53 5.75
C GLU A 18 4.33 -6.15 6.80
N ILE A 19 4.88 -6.53 7.95
CA ILE A 19 4.11 -7.03 9.08
C ILE A 19 3.11 -5.98 9.56
N LEU A 20 3.55 -4.73 9.69
CA LEU A 20 2.69 -3.62 10.11
C LEU A 20 1.62 -3.32 9.06
N SER A 21 1.97 -3.34 7.77
CA SER A 21 1.02 -3.19 6.67
C SER A 21 -0.09 -4.23 6.77
N ILE A 22 0.24 -5.52 6.78
CA ILE A 22 -0.74 -6.61 6.88
C ILE A 22 -1.65 -6.43 8.10
N LYS A 23 -1.07 -6.21 9.29
CA LYS A 23 -1.82 -6.01 10.54
C LYS A 23 -2.73 -4.80 10.49
N SER A 24 -2.32 -3.72 9.80
CA SER A 24 -3.12 -2.50 9.66
C SER A 24 -4.41 -2.75 8.90
N PHE A 25 -4.34 -3.44 7.76
CA PHE A 25 -5.52 -3.81 6.98
C PHE A 25 -6.42 -4.78 7.72
N GLN A 26 -5.86 -5.77 8.43
CA GLN A 26 -6.62 -6.67 9.28
C GLN A 26 -7.34 -5.92 10.40
N LYS A 27 -6.68 -4.95 11.03
CA LYS A 27 -7.24 -4.13 12.11
C LYS A 27 -8.44 -3.30 11.68
N VAL A 28 -8.42 -2.75 10.48
CA VAL A 28 -9.56 -2.00 9.94
C VAL A 28 -10.64 -2.90 9.32
N GLY A 29 -10.51 -4.23 9.44
CA GLY A 29 -11.55 -5.21 9.11
C GLY A 29 -11.45 -5.79 7.70
N HIS A 30 -10.30 -5.72 7.05
CA HIS A 30 -10.05 -6.44 5.81
C HIS A 30 -9.50 -7.85 6.05
N ARG A 31 -9.88 -8.78 5.19
CA ARG A 31 -9.18 -10.06 5.04
C ARG A 31 -7.94 -9.79 4.18
N PHE A 32 -6.76 -10.13 4.67
CA PHE A 32 -5.53 -9.95 3.91
C PHE A 32 -5.13 -11.24 3.21
N ILE A 33 -5.01 -11.20 1.89
CA ILE A 33 -4.55 -12.31 1.05
C ILE A 33 -3.13 -11.98 0.59
N LEU A 34 -2.19 -12.84 0.95
CA LEU A 34 -0.79 -12.72 0.55
C LEU A 34 -0.43 -13.84 -0.40
N TYR A 35 -0.11 -13.48 -1.64
CA TYR A 35 0.47 -14.42 -2.60
C TYR A 35 1.96 -14.56 -2.34
N THR A 36 2.48 -15.79 -2.45
CA THR A 36 3.91 -16.09 -2.26
C THR A 36 4.31 -17.31 -3.07
N TYR A 37 5.60 -17.47 -3.32
CA TYR A 37 6.18 -18.63 -4.01
C TYR A 37 6.95 -19.56 -3.07
N GLU A 38 7.05 -19.20 -1.79
CA GLU A 38 7.78 -19.95 -0.79
C GLU A 38 7.17 -19.75 0.60
N LYS A 39 7.59 -20.59 1.56
CA LYS A 39 7.16 -20.48 2.95
C LYS A 39 7.78 -19.22 3.59
N ILE A 40 6.95 -18.36 4.13
CA ILE A 40 7.36 -17.17 4.87
C ILE A 40 7.33 -17.50 6.38
N LYS A 41 8.42 -17.15 7.11
CA LYS A 41 8.62 -17.53 8.52
C LYS A 41 7.71 -16.78 9.50
N ASN A 42 7.44 -15.50 9.23
CA ASN A 42 6.88 -14.55 10.20
C ASN A 42 5.57 -13.89 9.73
N ILE A 43 4.71 -14.65 9.04
CA ILE A 43 3.42 -14.15 8.57
C ILE A 43 2.52 -13.79 9.75
N PRO A 44 1.91 -12.59 9.78
CA PRO A 44 0.92 -12.23 10.78
C PRO A 44 -0.27 -13.18 10.81
N SER A 45 -0.71 -13.56 12.02
CA SER A 45 -1.89 -14.42 12.21
C SER A 45 -3.13 -13.82 11.50
N GLY A 46 -3.97 -14.68 10.94
CA GLY A 46 -5.16 -14.29 10.18
C GLY A 46 -4.89 -13.87 8.73
N THR A 47 -3.64 -13.92 8.26
CA THR A 47 -3.31 -13.73 6.86
C THR A 47 -3.66 -14.98 6.06
N ILE A 48 -4.32 -14.80 4.91
CA ILE A 48 -4.66 -15.88 3.99
C ILE A 48 -3.53 -16.01 2.98
N VAL A 49 -2.74 -17.06 3.09
CA VAL A 49 -1.65 -17.33 2.14
C VAL A 49 -2.20 -18.02 0.90
N ARG A 50 -1.74 -17.61 -0.26
CA ARG A 50 -2.06 -18.19 -1.57
C ARG A 50 -0.78 -18.44 -2.35
N ASP A 51 -0.79 -19.52 -3.13
CA ASP A 51 0.30 -19.82 -4.05
C ASP A 51 0.29 -18.79 -5.21
N GLY A 52 1.41 -18.08 -5.40
CA GLY A 52 1.62 -17.14 -6.50
C GLY A 52 1.53 -17.78 -7.88
N ASN A 53 1.83 -19.10 -7.98
CA ASN A 53 1.72 -19.87 -9.21
C ASN A 53 0.29 -19.89 -9.78
N ASN A 54 -0.73 -19.60 -8.96
CA ASN A 54 -2.12 -19.49 -9.41
C ASN A 54 -2.40 -18.18 -10.18
N ILE A 55 -1.45 -17.26 -10.22
CA ILE A 55 -1.53 -16.01 -11.00
C ILE A 55 -0.42 -15.99 -12.05
N MET A 56 0.85 -16.10 -11.64
CA MET A 56 2.01 -16.21 -12.52
C MET A 56 2.93 -17.31 -12.03
N LYS A 57 3.57 -18.03 -12.95
CA LYS A 57 4.42 -19.17 -12.58
C LYS A 57 5.73 -18.69 -11.96
N LYS A 58 6.25 -19.45 -10.98
CA LYS A 58 7.54 -19.15 -10.33
C LYS A 58 8.70 -19.09 -11.34
N LYS A 59 8.65 -19.88 -12.41
CA LYS A 59 9.66 -19.84 -13.49
C LYS A 59 9.73 -18.51 -14.23
N ASP A 60 8.64 -17.72 -14.17
CA ASP A 60 8.55 -16.41 -14.83
C ASP A 60 9.03 -15.27 -13.91
N LEU A 61 9.51 -15.60 -12.69
CA LEU A 61 10.10 -14.62 -11.77
C LEU A 61 11.36 -14.02 -12.39
N PHE A 62 11.41 -12.71 -12.43
CA PHE A 62 12.62 -12.00 -12.84
C PHE A 62 12.93 -10.83 -11.91
N LYS A 63 14.20 -10.45 -11.87
CA LYS A 63 14.69 -9.26 -11.17
C LYS A 63 15.22 -8.25 -12.16
N TYR A 64 15.04 -6.98 -11.85
CA TYR A 64 15.75 -5.90 -12.49
C TYR A 64 16.47 -5.08 -11.42
N LYS A 65 17.79 -4.87 -11.59
CA LYS A 65 18.64 -4.21 -10.57
C LYS A 65 18.42 -4.77 -9.16
N ASN A 66 18.46 -6.10 -9.03
CA ASN A 66 18.22 -6.86 -7.79
C ASN A 66 16.84 -6.65 -7.14
N SER A 67 15.84 -6.16 -7.87
CA SER A 67 14.49 -5.91 -7.37
C SER A 67 13.44 -6.70 -8.15
N PHE A 68 12.46 -7.26 -7.42
CA PHE A 68 11.27 -7.88 -8.00
C PHE A 68 10.15 -6.87 -8.31
N LEU A 69 10.38 -5.56 -8.14
CA LEU A 69 9.36 -4.54 -8.39
C LEU A 69 8.69 -4.67 -9.76
N PRO A 70 9.43 -4.77 -10.90
CA PRO A 70 8.77 -4.89 -12.20
C PRO A 70 7.96 -6.16 -12.36
N PHE A 71 8.40 -7.28 -11.79
CA PHE A 71 7.60 -8.50 -11.74
C PHE A 71 6.32 -8.29 -10.93
N SER A 72 6.43 -7.65 -9.76
CA SER A 72 5.27 -7.33 -8.92
C SER A 72 4.25 -6.43 -9.63
N ASP A 73 4.71 -5.51 -10.50
CA ASP A 73 3.82 -4.65 -11.28
C ASP A 73 3.00 -5.47 -12.28
N ILE A 74 3.64 -6.37 -13.02
CA ILE A 74 2.94 -7.28 -13.95
C ILE A 74 2.01 -8.23 -13.18
N PHE A 75 2.49 -8.78 -12.06
CA PHE A 75 1.69 -9.69 -11.23
C PHE A 75 0.39 -9.05 -10.74
N ARG A 76 0.45 -7.79 -10.21
CA ARG A 76 -0.75 -7.08 -9.72
C ARG A 76 -1.77 -6.85 -10.81
N TYR A 77 -1.34 -6.53 -12.02
CA TYR A 77 -2.24 -6.32 -13.15
C TYR A 77 -2.95 -7.62 -13.56
N LYS A 78 -2.20 -8.70 -13.69
CA LYS A 78 -2.77 -10.03 -13.96
C LYS A 78 -3.70 -10.50 -12.86
N MET A 79 -3.30 -10.33 -11.60
CA MET A 79 -4.12 -10.68 -10.44
C MET A 79 -5.45 -9.91 -10.44
N LEU A 80 -5.42 -8.59 -10.69
CA LEU A 80 -6.62 -7.78 -10.78
C LEU A 80 -7.50 -8.17 -11.96
N TYR A 81 -6.93 -8.54 -13.10
CA TYR A 81 -7.68 -9.09 -14.21
C TYR A 81 -8.38 -10.40 -13.83
N GLU A 82 -7.65 -11.34 -13.24
CA GLU A 82 -8.19 -12.68 -12.96
C GLU A 82 -9.16 -12.72 -11.79
N LYS A 83 -8.81 -12.05 -10.68
CA LYS A 83 -9.52 -12.15 -9.38
C LYS A 83 -10.35 -10.92 -9.07
N GLY A 84 -9.99 -9.75 -9.59
CA GLY A 84 -10.56 -8.48 -9.18
C GLY A 84 -10.30 -8.16 -7.70
N GLY A 85 -11.06 -7.22 -7.14
CA GLY A 85 -10.92 -6.78 -5.76
C GLY A 85 -9.86 -5.70 -5.60
N TYR A 86 -9.24 -5.63 -4.42
CA TYR A 86 -8.19 -4.64 -4.13
C TYR A 86 -6.80 -5.27 -4.20
N TRP A 87 -5.87 -4.55 -4.82
CA TRP A 87 -4.43 -4.68 -4.60
C TRP A 87 -3.98 -3.60 -3.63
N VAL A 88 -3.03 -3.93 -2.74
CA VAL A 88 -2.34 -2.99 -1.88
C VAL A 88 -0.85 -3.34 -1.84
N ASP A 89 0.02 -2.32 -1.92
CA ASP A 89 1.46 -2.54 -1.69
C ASP A 89 1.73 -2.81 -0.21
N LEU A 90 2.75 -3.62 0.10
CA LEU A 90 3.09 -4.03 1.47
C LEU A 90 3.79 -2.94 2.29
N ASP A 91 3.92 -1.75 1.76
CA ASP A 91 4.36 -0.54 2.47
C ASP A 91 3.25 0.50 2.64
N MET A 92 1.99 0.10 2.40
CA MET A 92 0.79 0.88 2.69
C MET A 92 0.27 0.54 4.08
N ILE A 93 0.15 1.52 4.96
CA ILE A 93 -0.40 1.34 6.32
C ILE A 93 -1.84 1.85 6.35
N ALA A 94 -2.80 0.96 6.63
CA ALA A 94 -4.22 1.31 6.66
C ALA A 94 -4.62 2.02 7.97
N LEU A 95 -5.34 3.13 7.83
CA LEU A 95 -5.96 3.90 8.91
C LEU A 95 -7.48 3.72 8.93
N LYS A 96 -8.09 3.56 7.74
CA LYS A 96 -9.53 3.38 7.55
C LYS A 96 -9.80 2.24 6.56
N PRO A 97 -10.98 1.59 6.64
CA PRO A 97 -11.31 0.54 5.70
C PRO A 97 -11.53 1.08 4.28
N LEU A 98 -11.11 0.31 3.28
CA LEU A 98 -11.36 0.59 1.86
C LEU A 98 -12.75 0.08 1.48
N ARG A 99 -13.77 0.93 1.56
CA ARG A 99 -15.19 0.59 1.27
C ARG A 99 -15.76 1.49 0.18
N PHE A 100 -15.05 1.55 -0.95
CA PHE A 100 -15.47 2.35 -2.10
C PHE A 100 -16.47 1.58 -2.96
N LYS A 101 -17.55 2.26 -3.41
CA LYS A 101 -18.59 1.67 -4.26
C LYS A 101 -18.16 1.60 -5.73
N GLU A 102 -17.31 2.52 -6.15
CA GLU A 102 -16.81 2.61 -7.52
C GLU A 102 -16.17 1.29 -7.96
N PRO A 103 -16.40 0.87 -9.22
CA PRO A 103 -15.82 -0.39 -9.73
C PRO A 103 -14.29 -0.35 -9.81
N TYR A 104 -13.72 0.81 -10.11
CA TYR A 104 -12.29 1.04 -10.17
C TYR A 104 -11.83 2.04 -9.13
N ILE A 105 -10.62 1.86 -8.61
CA ILE A 105 -9.90 2.82 -7.77
C ILE A 105 -8.45 2.80 -8.18
N PHE A 106 -7.88 3.97 -8.35
CA PHE A 106 -6.45 4.20 -8.52
C PHE A 106 -6.00 5.17 -7.45
N SER A 107 -4.96 4.82 -6.73
CA SER A 107 -4.27 5.79 -5.87
C SER A 107 -3.51 6.81 -6.72
N SER A 108 -3.18 7.93 -6.13
CA SER A 108 -2.30 8.91 -6.72
C SER A 108 -1.20 9.33 -5.75
N GLU A 109 -0.17 9.93 -6.29
CA GLU A 109 0.92 10.57 -5.55
C GLU A 109 1.14 11.98 -6.08
N ARG A 110 1.67 12.84 -5.23
CA ARG A 110 2.15 14.15 -5.70
C ARG A 110 3.52 13.99 -6.31
N THR A 111 3.76 14.75 -7.37
CA THR A 111 5.07 14.88 -8.00
C THR A 111 5.43 16.35 -8.15
N ILE A 112 6.72 16.63 -8.28
CA ILE A 112 7.22 17.99 -8.50
C ILE A 112 7.57 18.10 -9.97
N GLN A 113 6.85 18.95 -10.70
CA GLN A 113 7.23 19.34 -12.06
C GLN A 113 8.18 20.55 -12.00
N LYS A 114 9.27 20.45 -12.75
CA LYS A 114 10.14 21.59 -13.01
C LYS A 114 9.49 22.43 -14.10
N GLY A 115 8.89 23.56 -13.71
CA GLY A 115 8.43 24.57 -14.66
C GLY A 115 9.58 25.44 -15.18
N PRO A 116 9.38 26.19 -16.27
CA PRO A 116 10.29 27.27 -16.66
C PRO A 116 10.44 28.25 -15.48
N TYR A 117 11.61 28.85 -15.34
CA TYR A 117 11.93 29.83 -14.28
C TYR A 117 12.01 29.27 -12.84
N ARG A 118 12.43 28.01 -12.64
CA ARG A 118 12.56 27.36 -11.31
C ARG A 118 11.26 27.24 -10.49
N ASN A 119 10.11 27.57 -11.06
CA ASN A 119 8.83 27.36 -10.41
C ASN A 119 8.53 25.86 -10.34
N ARG A 120 8.42 25.33 -9.12
CA ARG A 120 8.05 23.94 -8.86
C ARG A 120 6.56 23.86 -8.56
N THR A 121 5.80 23.28 -9.48
CA THR A 121 4.39 22.99 -9.24
C THR A 121 4.22 21.56 -8.76
N LYS A 122 3.40 21.39 -7.71
CA LYS A 122 3.00 20.05 -7.28
C LYS A 122 1.80 19.62 -8.12
N THR A 123 1.92 18.49 -8.77
CA THR A 123 0.81 17.84 -9.51
C THR A 123 0.55 16.46 -8.94
N GLU A 124 -0.67 15.99 -9.06
CA GLU A 124 -1.05 14.63 -8.68
C GLU A 124 -1.05 13.74 -9.92
N ILE A 125 -0.45 12.56 -9.80
CA ILE A 125 -0.41 11.55 -10.86
C ILE A 125 -0.86 10.21 -10.30
N ALA A 126 -1.59 9.43 -11.09
CA ALA A 126 -1.99 8.09 -10.71
C ALA A 126 -0.77 7.21 -10.41
N ASN A 127 -0.85 6.43 -9.32
CA ASN A 127 0.13 5.44 -8.92
C ASN A 127 -0.53 4.06 -8.66
N ILE A 128 0.28 3.07 -8.33
CA ILE A 128 -0.11 1.67 -8.28
C ILE A 128 -0.13 1.08 -6.86
N GLY A 129 0.02 1.90 -5.82
CA GLY A 129 0.08 1.46 -4.43
C GLY A 129 -1.25 0.90 -3.91
N ILE A 130 -2.39 1.46 -4.35
CA ILE A 130 -3.73 0.92 -4.13
C ILE A 130 -4.50 0.94 -5.43
N LEU A 131 -4.99 -0.23 -5.81
CA LEU A 131 -5.79 -0.43 -7.01
C LEU A 131 -7.03 -1.25 -6.68
N LYS A 132 -8.13 -1.01 -7.41
CA LYS A 132 -9.35 -1.84 -7.36
C LYS A 132 -9.90 -2.05 -8.74
N ALA A 133 -10.39 -3.26 -9.00
CA ALA A 133 -11.10 -3.58 -10.24
C ALA A 133 -12.16 -4.67 -10.03
N PRO A 134 -13.16 -4.78 -10.92
CA PRO A 134 -13.92 -5.99 -11.09
C PRO A 134 -13.05 -7.08 -11.74
N PRO A 135 -13.32 -8.37 -11.51
CA PRO A 135 -12.63 -9.45 -12.23
C PRO A 135 -12.94 -9.36 -13.73
N LYS A 136 -12.02 -9.86 -14.57
CA LYS A 136 -12.12 -9.85 -16.04
C LYS A 136 -12.25 -8.47 -16.66
N SER A 137 -11.70 -7.45 -15.99
CA SER A 137 -11.66 -6.09 -16.47
C SER A 137 -10.88 -5.97 -17.78
N ALA A 138 -11.48 -5.38 -18.83
CA ALA A 138 -10.79 -5.10 -20.10
C ALA A 138 -9.57 -4.19 -19.89
N PHE A 139 -9.68 -3.20 -19.01
CA PHE A 139 -8.56 -2.33 -18.62
C PHE A 139 -7.33 -3.11 -18.14
N TYR A 140 -7.51 -4.07 -17.18
CA TYR A 140 -6.38 -4.82 -16.64
C TYR A 140 -5.91 -5.94 -17.57
N LYS A 141 -6.76 -6.42 -18.50
CA LYS A 141 -6.32 -7.30 -19.58
C LYS A 141 -5.35 -6.56 -20.48
N GLU A 142 -5.77 -5.41 -21.02
CA GLU A 142 -4.98 -4.56 -21.91
C GLU A 142 -3.65 -4.16 -21.25
N LEU A 143 -3.71 -3.69 -20.00
CA LEU A 143 -2.53 -3.25 -19.26
C LEU A 143 -1.52 -4.39 -19.05
N PHE A 144 -2.00 -5.58 -18.68
CA PHE A 144 -1.15 -6.76 -18.52
C PHE A 144 -0.51 -7.17 -19.85
N GLU A 145 -1.28 -7.25 -20.94
CA GLU A 145 -0.80 -7.63 -22.26
C GLU A 145 0.25 -6.65 -22.79
N ARG A 146 0.06 -5.34 -22.61
CA ARG A 146 1.07 -4.34 -22.96
C ARG A 146 2.35 -4.50 -22.17
N CYS A 147 2.26 -4.69 -20.85
CA CYS A 147 3.45 -4.89 -20.02
C CYS A 147 4.24 -6.15 -20.43
N ILE A 148 3.57 -7.24 -20.82
CA ILE A 148 4.24 -8.42 -21.35
C ILE A 148 4.91 -8.14 -22.70
N THR A 149 4.24 -7.44 -23.59
CA THR A 149 4.78 -7.07 -24.93
C THR A 149 5.97 -6.11 -24.81
N GLU A 150 5.92 -5.15 -23.90
CA GLU A 150 7.02 -4.23 -23.61
C GLU A 150 8.25 -4.96 -23.04
N GLY A 151 8.04 -6.04 -22.29
CA GLY A 151 9.07 -6.94 -21.80
C GLY A 151 10.27 -6.25 -21.16
N GLU A 152 11.50 -6.68 -21.50
CA GLU A 152 12.74 -6.10 -20.96
C GLU A 152 12.92 -4.62 -21.29
N LYS A 153 12.44 -4.16 -22.45
CA LYS A 153 12.51 -2.74 -22.84
C LYS A 153 11.66 -1.90 -21.88
N GLY A 154 10.48 -2.39 -21.50
CA GLY A 154 9.63 -1.77 -20.50
C GLY A 154 10.26 -1.74 -19.11
N VAL A 155 11.05 -2.76 -18.77
CA VAL A 155 11.72 -2.90 -17.47
C VAL A 155 12.92 -1.96 -17.31
N LYS A 156 13.64 -1.63 -18.39
CA LYS A 156 14.85 -0.80 -18.32
C LYS A 156 14.62 0.60 -17.76
N GLU A 157 13.42 1.10 -17.91
CA GLU A 157 12.99 2.37 -17.33
C GLU A 157 12.01 2.10 -16.19
N ASN A 158 12.47 2.05 -14.93
CA ASN A 158 11.70 1.73 -13.70
C ASN A 158 10.33 2.44 -13.52
N ILE A 159 9.99 3.38 -14.39
CA ILE A 159 8.76 4.15 -14.37
C ILE A 159 7.81 3.66 -15.46
N GLN A 160 8.25 2.73 -16.31
CA GLN A 160 7.55 2.44 -17.56
C GLN A 160 6.21 1.72 -17.34
N PHE A 161 6.14 0.76 -16.42
CA PHE A 161 4.85 0.12 -16.15
C PHE A 161 3.83 1.05 -15.47
N MET A 162 4.28 2.00 -14.65
CA MET A 162 3.40 3.08 -14.17
C MET A 162 3.01 4.06 -15.28
N ARG A 163 3.91 4.32 -16.25
CA ARG A 163 3.60 5.14 -17.42
C ARG A 163 2.61 4.43 -18.31
N THR A 164 2.82 3.14 -18.59
CA THR A 164 1.91 2.29 -19.34
C THR A 164 0.54 2.28 -18.69
N MET A 165 0.46 2.13 -17.36
CA MET A 165 -0.80 2.19 -16.63
C MET A 165 -1.51 3.54 -16.81
N ARG A 166 -0.79 4.66 -16.75
CA ARG A 166 -1.39 5.99 -16.95
C ARG A 166 -1.87 6.19 -18.39
N ASN A 167 -1.13 5.70 -19.38
CA ASN A 167 -1.55 5.77 -20.78
C ASN A 167 -2.85 4.99 -21.00
N VAL A 168 -2.91 3.73 -20.54
CA VAL A 168 -4.13 2.91 -20.63
C VAL A 168 -5.28 3.54 -19.84
N LEU A 169 -5.00 4.15 -18.66
CA LEU A 169 -5.98 4.84 -17.85
C LEU A 169 -6.64 6.00 -18.62
N ASN A 170 -5.85 6.80 -19.33
CA ASN A 170 -6.33 7.90 -20.15
C ASN A 170 -7.12 7.38 -21.37
N GLU A 171 -6.62 6.35 -22.05
CA GLU A 171 -7.30 5.73 -23.20
C GLU A 171 -8.69 5.17 -22.84
N PHE A 172 -8.86 4.66 -21.61
CA PHE A 172 -10.14 4.17 -21.10
C PHE A 172 -11.03 5.28 -20.49
N GLY A 173 -10.55 6.52 -20.34
CA GLY A 173 -11.27 7.61 -19.68
C GLY A 173 -11.53 7.34 -18.19
N PHE A 174 -10.54 6.73 -17.50
CA PHE A 174 -10.67 6.29 -16.11
C PHE A 174 -10.13 7.28 -15.08
N GLU A 175 -9.76 8.51 -15.47
CA GLU A 175 -9.28 9.59 -14.60
C GLU A 175 -10.24 9.87 -13.44
N LYS A 176 -11.55 9.73 -13.67
CA LYS A 176 -12.60 9.87 -12.65
C LYS A 176 -12.47 8.89 -11.46
N TYR A 177 -11.75 7.79 -11.64
CA TYR A 177 -11.53 6.79 -10.60
C TYR A 177 -10.22 7.01 -9.84
N VAL A 178 -9.41 7.99 -10.24
CA VAL A 178 -8.19 8.37 -9.53
C VAL A 178 -8.58 9.13 -8.27
N LYS A 179 -8.11 8.65 -7.12
CA LYS A 179 -8.38 9.29 -5.83
C LYS A 179 -7.26 10.25 -5.45
N PRO A 180 -7.57 11.38 -4.81
CA PRO A 180 -6.57 12.37 -4.42
C PRO A 180 -5.44 11.77 -3.56
N ALA A 181 -4.20 12.24 -3.77
CA ALA A 181 -3.03 11.75 -3.03
C ALA A 181 -3.20 11.82 -1.51
N LYS A 182 -3.87 12.85 -1.00
CA LYS A 182 -4.18 12.98 0.45
C LYS A 182 -4.96 11.80 1.01
N MET A 183 -5.65 11.03 0.17
CA MET A 183 -6.46 9.89 0.62
C MET A 183 -5.61 8.65 0.90
N PHE A 184 -4.64 8.33 0.05
CA PHE A 184 -3.86 7.10 0.13
C PHE A 184 -2.36 7.33 0.33
N CYS A 185 -1.81 8.40 -0.26
CA CYS A 185 -0.39 8.77 -0.20
C CYS A 185 -0.22 10.20 0.36
N PRO A 186 -0.68 10.46 1.61
CA PRO A 186 -0.61 11.81 2.21
C PRO A 186 0.82 12.24 2.50
N LEU A 187 1.73 11.27 2.72
CA LEU A 187 3.18 11.48 2.85
C LEU A 187 3.79 11.48 1.46
N ASP A 188 4.40 12.58 1.04
CA ASP A 188 5.11 12.67 -0.22
C ASP A 188 6.40 11.84 -0.17
N TRP A 189 6.80 11.22 -1.28
CA TRP A 189 7.97 10.35 -1.32
C TRP A 189 9.28 11.07 -0.94
N TRP A 190 9.38 12.39 -1.14
CA TRP A 190 10.55 13.18 -0.72
C TRP A 190 10.54 13.53 0.77
N HIS A 191 9.43 13.30 1.48
CA HIS A 191 9.27 13.44 2.92
C HIS A 191 9.37 12.10 3.68
N THR A 192 9.77 11.02 3.01
CA THR A 192 9.86 9.68 3.61
C THR A 192 10.70 9.69 4.89
N LYS A 193 11.84 10.39 4.89
CA LYS A 193 12.70 10.50 6.08
C LYS A 193 12.00 11.17 7.26
N ASP A 194 11.15 12.16 6.99
CA ASP A 194 10.45 12.91 8.02
C ASP A 194 9.47 12.06 8.82
N ALA A 195 8.99 10.93 8.24
CA ALA A 195 8.13 10.00 8.94
C ALA A 195 8.78 9.36 10.17
N PHE A 196 10.11 9.32 10.23
CA PHE A 196 10.90 8.71 11.29
C PHE A 196 11.52 9.73 12.25
N MET A 197 11.34 11.01 12.00
CA MET A 197 11.93 12.08 12.79
C MET A 197 10.93 12.64 13.83
N PRO A 198 11.41 13.16 14.98
CA PRO A 198 10.56 13.82 15.94
C PRO A 198 9.89 15.07 15.35
N ILE A 199 8.71 15.41 15.86
CA ILE A 199 7.92 16.58 15.41
C ILE A 199 8.71 17.89 15.59
N CYS A 200 9.47 18.02 16.68
CA CYS A 200 10.25 19.22 17.01
C CYS A 200 11.32 19.56 15.95
N CYS A 201 11.87 18.56 15.25
CA CYS A 201 12.86 18.79 14.20
C CYS A 201 12.23 19.25 12.88
N LYS A 202 10.91 19.15 12.76
CA LYS A 202 10.17 19.47 11.53
C LYS A 202 9.89 20.95 11.36
N GLU A 203 9.83 21.71 12.45
CA GLU A 203 9.62 23.17 12.38
C GLU A 203 10.78 23.89 11.68
N LYS A 204 12.01 23.39 11.86
CA LYS A 204 13.22 23.95 11.23
C LYS A 204 13.32 23.61 9.73
N TYR A 205 12.63 22.53 9.28
CA TYR A 205 12.62 22.03 7.91
C TYR A 205 11.19 21.84 7.37
N ALA A 206 10.19 22.41 8.06
CA ALA A 206 8.78 22.25 7.70
C ALA A 206 8.54 22.79 6.29
N VAL A 207 8.65 21.90 5.33
CA VAL A 207 8.04 22.13 4.03
C VAL A 207 6.54 22.19 4.27
N LYS A 208 5.93 23.37 4.04
CA LYS A 208 4.48 23.60 4.13
C LYS A 208 3.72 22.38 3.59
N GLY A 209 2.96 21.68 4.43
CA GLY A 209 2.07 20.62 4.00
C GLY A 209 2.20 19.25 4.67
N TYR A 210 3.18 19.00 5.56
CA TYR A 210 3.27 17.76 6.33
C TYR A 210 2.71 17.97 7.74
N ASN A 211 1.52 17.45 8.01
CA ASN A 211 0.89 17.47 9.33
C ASN A 211 0.46 16.06 9.71
N ILE A 212 1.08 15.50 10.76
CA ILE A 212 0.84 14.12 11.20
C ILE A 212 -0.63 13.92 11.60
N ASP A 213 -1.21 14.85 12.36
CA ASP A 213 -2.57 14.70 12.84
C ASP A 213 -3.58 14.76 11.68
N SER A 214 -3.33 15.61 10.68
CA SER A 214 -4.11 15.64 9.45
C SER A 214 -4.00 14.31 8.69
N ILE A 215 -2.81 13.72 8.58
CA ILE A 215 -2.59 12.41 7.96
C ILE A 215 -3.41 11.35 8.70
N LEU A 216 -3.24 11.25 10.01
CA LEU A 216 -3.86 10.19 10.82
C LEU A 216 -5.40 10.29 10.83
N ASN A 217 -5.95 11.51 10.80
CA ASN A 217 -7.39 11.73 10.87
C ASN A 217 -8.10 11.67 9.51
N ASN A 218 -7.45 12.13 8.44
CA ASN A 218 -8.13 12.36 7.15
C ASN A 218 -7.84 11.31 6.08
N SER A 219 -6.72 10.57 6.20
CA SER A 219 -6.34 9.61 5.16
C SER A 219 -6.92 8.21 5.40
N HIS A 220 -7.02 7.41 4.35
CA HIS A 220 -7.37 6.00 4.43
C HIS A 220 -6.14 5.13 4.66
N THR A 221 -5.02 5.53 4.07
CA THR A 221 -3.73 4.84 4.22
C THR A 221 -2.58 5.84 4.26
N VAL A 222 -1.40 5.36 4.63
CA VAL A 222 -0.13 6.08 4.49
C VAL A 222 0.82 5.19 3.69
N HIS A 223 1.40 5.73 2.61
CA HIS A 223 2.44 5.07 1.84
C HIS A 223 3.80 5.38 2.45
N MET A 224 4.53 4.35 2.88
CA MET A 224 5.83 4.51 3.57
C MET A 224 7.02 4.53 2.62
N TRP A 225 6.79 4.32 1.31
CA TRP A 225 7.81 4.44 0.26
C TRP A 225 9.06 3.58 0.51
N ARG A 226 8.88 2.27 0.74
CA ARG A 226 9.96 1.32 1.05
C ARG A 226 11.19 1.47 0.15
N SER A 227 10.98 1.62 -1.16
CA SER A 227 12.08 1.77 -2.10
C SER A 227 12.92 3.02 -1.84
N ILE A 228 12.27 4.13 -1.44
CA ILE A 228 12.93 5.38 -1.07
C ILE A 228 13.63 5.26 0.28
N MET A 229 12.96 4.64 1.27
CA MET A 229 13.53 4.35 2.59
C MET A 229 14.87 3.64 2.45
N ASN A 230 14.92 2.56 1.66
CA ASN A 230 16.11 1.74 1.52
C ASN A 230 17.18 2.40 0.65
N LYS A 231 16.81 2.92 -0.52
CA LYS A 231 17.79 3.39 -1.52
C LYS A 231 18.34 4.78 -1.24
N ARG A 232 17.53 5.68 -0.64
CA ARG A 232 17.94 7.08 -0.44
C ARG A 232 18.27 7.43 0.99
N HIS A 233 17.60 6.78 1.95
CA HIS A 233 17.70 7.17 3.35
C HIS A 233 18.31 6.11 4.24
N HIS A 234 18.48 4.88 3.74
CA HIS A 234 19.06 3.75 4.49
C HIS A 234 18.44 3.59 5.88
N ILE A 235 17.09 3.72 5.95
CA ILE A 235 16.35 3.61 7.22
C ILE A 235 16.40 2.16 7.69
N ASP A 236 17.05 1.92 8.83
CA ASP A 236 16.99 0.64 9.53
C ASP A 236 15.78 0.64 10.46
N LEU A 237 14.79 -0.22 10.18
CA LEU A 237 13.59 -0.34 11.00
C LEU A 237 13.81 -1.06 12.34
N ASN A 238 14.96 -1.71 12.54
CA ASN A 238 15.29 -2.34 13.81
C ASN A 238 15.72 -1.35 14.89
N GLN A 239 16.00 -0.10 14.52
CA GLN A 239 16.35 0.95 15.48
C GLN A 239 15.09 1.53 16.16
N THR A 240 15.31 2.18 17.31
CA THR A 240 14.25 2.94 18.01
C THR A 240 14.09 4.31 17.41
N PHE A 241 12.85 4.71 17.14
CA PHE A 241 12.49 6.04 16.66
C PHE A 241 11.78 6.85 17.76
N ASP A 242 11.74 8.17 17.59
CA ASP A 242 11.02 9.04 18.50
C ASP A 242 9.53 8.70 18.54
N GLN A 243 8.95 8.61 19.74
CA GLN A 243 7.55 8.21 19.94
C GLN A 243 6.54 9.17 19.31
N ASN A 244 6.93 10.40 19.02
CA ASN A 244 6.11 11.40 18.34
C ASN A 244 6.27 11.34 16.82
N SER A 245 7.18 10.53 16.27
CA SER A 245 7.30 10.32 14.84
C SER A 245 6.02 9.72 14.25
N LEU A 246 5.79 9.92 12.94
CA LEU A 246 4.65 9.30 12.26
C LEU A 246 4.74 7.77 12.34
N TRP A 247 5.94 7.21 12.18
CA TRP A 247 6.18 5.77 12.23
C TRP A 247 5.73 5.16 13.57
N GLU A 248 6.18 5.70 14.68
CA GLU A 248 5.80 5.17 16.00
C GLU A 248 4.32 5.38 16.31
N LYS A 249 3.73 6.50 15.88
CA LYS A 249 2.28 6.70 15.99
C LYS A 249 1.49 5.66 15.18
N LEU A 250 1.92 5.34 13.95
CA LEU A 250 1.31 4.29 13.14
C LEU A 250 1.43 2.92 13.81
N LYS A 251 2.60 2.57 14.34
CA LYS A 251 2.81 1.33 15.12
C LYS A 251 1.85 1.27 16.31
N LYS A 252 1.77 2.33 17.09
CA LYS A 252 0.85 2.41 18.24
C LYS A 252 -0.61 2.23 17.83
N ILE A 253 -1.04 2.88 16.74
CA ILE A 253 -2.40 2.72 16.21
C ILE A 253 -2.65 1.28 15.80
N VAL A 254 -1.76 0.67 15.04
CA VAL A 254 -1.94 -0.67 14.47
C VAL A 254 -1.86 -1.75 15.55
N LEU A 255 -0.89 -1.66 16.47
CA LEU A 255 -0.60 -2.70 17.45
C LEU A 255 -1.44 -2.58 18.74
N SER A 256 -2.11 -1.46 18.97
CA SER A 256 -2.99 -1.30 20.14
C SER A 256 -4.12 -2.33 20.16
N LYS A 257 -4.42 -2.90 21.33
CA LYS A 257 -5.56 -3.82 21.52
C LYS A 257 -6.89 -3.07 21.26
N ASN A 258 -7.79 -3.66 20.48
CA ASN A 258 -9.10 -3.08 20.21
C ASN A 258 -9.92 -2.94 21.52
N LYS A 259 -10.16 -1.71 21.96
CA LYS A 259 -10.99 -1.44 23.15
C LYS A 259 -12.44 -2.01 23.05
N LYS A 260 -12.95 -2.25 21.84
CA LYS A 260 -14.31 -2.81 21.63
C LYS A 260 -14.48 -4.27 22.07
N THR A 261 -13.41 -5.09 22.05
CA THR A 261 -13.49 -6.48 22.51
C THR A 261 -13.61 -6.59 24.04
N LYS A 262 -13.06 -5.66 24.81
CA LYS A 262 -13.23 -5.63 26.28
C LYS A 262 -14.65 -5.30 26.70
N LYS A 263 -15.32 -4.34 26.01
CA LYS A 263 -16.72 -3.99 26.32
C LYS A 263 -17.70 -5.14 26.01
N ARG A 264 -17.48 -5.89 24.93
CA ARG A 264 -18.29 -7.05 24.57
C ARG A 264 -18.10 -8.24 25.53
N LYS A 265 -16.85 -8.53 25.94
CA LYS A 265 -16.56 -9.57 26.94
C LYS A 265 -17.12 -9.22 28.32
N ASN A 266 -17.04 -7.95 28.73
CA ASN A 266 -17.64 -7.50 30.02
C ASN A 266 -19.15 -7.48 29.99
N ASN A 267 -19.80 -7.17 28.88
CA ASN A 267 -21.26 -7.23 28.74
C ASN A 267 -21.78 -8.67 28.67
N LEU A 268 -21.04 -9.60 28.07
CA LEU A 268 -21.37 -11.03 28.09
C LEU A 268 -21.20 -11.61 29.48
N ARG A 269 -20.15 -11.27 30.23
CA ARG A 269 -19.98 -11.69 31.65
C ARG A 269 -21.00 -11.07 32.57
N LYS A 270 -21.51 -9.85 32.32
CA LYS A 270 -22.62 -9.26 33.09
C LYS A 270 -23.97 -9.90 32.77
N ARG A 271 -24.18 -10.38 31.54
CA ARG A 271 -25.40 -11.10 31.16
C ARG A 271 -25.43 -12.52 31.74
N SER A 272 -24.32 -13.26 31.73
CA SER A 272 -24.26 -14.60 32.33
C SER A 272 -24.43 -14.59 33.85
N LYS A 273 -24.04 -13.52 34.57
CA LYS A 273 -24.29 -13.37 36.01
C LYS A 273 -25.73 -12.97 36.37
N LYS A 274 -26.57 -12.52 35.42
CA LYS A 274 -27.99 -12.20 35.65
C LYS A 274 -28.92 -13.38 35.43
N PHE A 275 -28.43 -14.52 34.97
CA PHE A 275 -29.22 -15.76 34.78
C PHE A 275 -28.91 -16.85 35.80
N VAL A 276 -28.17 -16.54 36.89
CA VAL A 276 -27.77 -17.47 37.96
C VAL A 276 -28.27 -16.97 39.33
N ASN A 277 -29.29 -16.11 39.33
CA ASN A 277 -30.05 -15.76 40.58
C ASN A 277 -31.53 -15.89 40.30
#